data_03ac7bbff7271ae221e5ba893e4cf431
#
_entry.id   03ac7bbff7271ae221e5ba893e4cf431
#
_cell.length_a   1.000
_cell.length_b   1.000
_cell.length_c   1.000
_cell.angle_alpha   90.00
_cell.angle_beta   90.00
_cell.angle_gamma   90.00
#
_symmetry.space_group_name_H-M   'P 1'
#
loop_
_entity.id
_entity.type
_entity.pdbx_description
1 polymer ?
#
loop_
_entity_poly.entity_id
_entity_poly.type
_entity_poly.pdbx_seq_one_letter_code
_entity_poly.pdbx_strand_id
1 'polypeptide(L)'
;MDSQPGIKAYNSVSLSLYNWWVLSVANRFAWRCSTSEVQLPFYRQHLSSRHLEIGAGTGYYPRHCMNISQLTLLDLNTECLFQALRRIGPARVKATVRHDIFLPFPEHLHQRYNSVALYYVLHCLNGSAEDKFTALKNATQALTADGIMFGATISGEPQRHNLFGRILMKVMNHKGIFTNYHDSAALLESQLGQLFREVTV
;
A
#
# COMPACT_ATOMS: atom_id res chain seq x y z
N MET A 1 -15.12 -9.42 9.13
CA MET A 1 -13.72 -9.89 8.95
C MET A 1 -12.84 -9.01 9.81
N ASP A 2 -11.92 -9.59 10.55
CA ASP A 2 -11.13 -8.84 11.52
C ASP A 2 -9.71 -8.67 10.99
N SER A 3 -9.35 -7.46 10.59
CA SER A 3 -8.00 -7.09 10.13
C SER A 3 -6.98 -6.96 11.27
N GLN A 4 -7.35 -7.40 12.47
CA GLN A 4 -6.63 -7.22 13.73
C GLN A 4 -5.24 -7.90 13.88
N PRO A 5 -4.86 -9.02 13.27
CA PRO A 5 -3.55 -9.64 13.52
C PRO A 5 -2.35 -8.80 13.08
N GLY A 6 -2.47 -8.08 11.94
CA GLY A 6 -1.40 -7.23 11.43
C GLY A 6 -1.18 -5.94 12.26
N ILE A 7 -2.22 -5.46 12.95
CA ILE A 7 -2.18 -4.18 13.69
C ILE A 7 -1.37 -4.29 14.98
N LYS A 8 -1.35 -5.44 15.64
CA LYS A 8 -0.68 -5.64 16.95
C LYS A 8 0.86 -5.57 16.90
N ALA A 9 1.46 -5.64 15.72
CA ALA A 9 2.92 -5.62 15.57
C ALA A 9 3.56 -4.21 15.56
N TYR A 10 2.75 -3.15 15.55
CA TYR A 10 3.22 -1.80 15.28
C TYR A 10 3.17 -0.89 16.52
N ASN A 11 4.23 -0.88 17.31
CA ASN A 11 4.52 0.22 18.24
C ASN A 11 5.60 1.15 17.63
N SER A 12 5.73 2.38 18.14
CA SER A 12 6.50 3.46 17.50
C SER A 12 8.00 3.15 17.26
N VAL A 13 8.63 2.38 18.12
CA VAL A 13 10.05 1.98 17.98
C VAL A 13 10.19 0.84 16.97
N SER A 14 9.26 -0.12 16.98
CA SER A 14 9.25 -1.23 16.03
C SER A 14 8.97 -0.76 14.59
N LEU A 15 8.14 0.27 14.40
CA LEU A 15 7.85 0.85 13.08
C LEU A 15 9.07 1.49 12.41
N SER A 16 9.92 2.20 13.16
CA SER A 16 11.11 2.83 12.58
C SER A 16 12.17 1.80 12.19
N LEU A 17 12.40 0.80 13.03
CA LEU A 17 13.33 -0.30 12.76
C LEU A 17 12.80 -1.23 11.64
N TYR A 18 11.50 -1.51 11.67
CA TYR A 18 10.79 -2.26 10.64
C TYR A 18 10.91 -1.59 9.27
N ASN A 19 10.68 -0.28 9.18
CA ASN A 19 10.84 0.45 7.93
C ASN A 19 12.25 0.40 7.38
N TRP A 20 13.25 0.64 8.22
CA TRP A 20 14.64 0.56 7.76
C TRP A 20 14.92 -0.84 7.20
N TRP A 21 14.49 -1.88 7.92
CA TRP A 21 14.71 -3.25 7.49
C TRP A 21 13.95 -3.59 6.19
N VAL A 22 12.66 -3.24 6.11
CA VAL A 22 11.83 -3.51 4.93
C VAL A 22 12.31 -2.69 3.73
N LEU A 23 12.45 -1.38 3.89
CA LEU A 23 12.75 -0.48 2.79
C LEU A 23 14.20 -0.59 2.30
N SER A 24 15.14 -0.92 3.18
CA SER A 24 16.56 -0.97 2.82
C SER A 24 17.05 -2.39 2.56
N VAL A 25 16.66 -3.36 3.38
CA VAL A 25 17.19 -4.73 3.30
C VAL A 25 16.27 -5.65 2.52
N ALA A 26 15.01 -5.79 2.95
CA ALA A 26 14.09 -6.74 2.32
C ALA A 26 13.80 -6.37 0.86
N ASN A 27 13.53 -5.09 0.57
CA ASN A 27 13.27 -4.64 -0.79
C ASN A 27 14.45 -4.88 -1.73
N ARG A 28 15.66 -4.60 -1.29
CA ARG A 28 16.86 -4.77 -2.12
C ARG A 28 17.27 -6.23 -2.30
N PHE A 29 17.27 -7.00 -1.22
CA PHE A 29 17.87 -8.33 -1.21
C PHE A 29 16.88 -9.49 -1.29
N ALA A 30 15.68 -9.37 -0.72
CA ALA A 30 14.67 -10.41 -0.78
C ALA A 30 13.76 -10.23 -2.01
N TRP A 31 13.20 -9.04 -2.19
CA TRP A 31 12.25 -8.76 -3.26
C TRP A 31 12.90 -8.25 -4.55
N ARG A 32 14.19 -7.91 -4.53
CA ARG A 32 14.96 -7.37 -5.66
C ARG A 32 14.31 -6.15 -6.31
N CYS A 33 13.63 -5.36 -5.53
CA CYS A 33 12.96 -4.14 -5.95
C CYS A 33 13.41 -2.98 -5.04
N SER A 34 14.53 -2.34 -5.40
CA SER A 34 15.14 -1.27 -4.59
C SER A 34 14.17 -0.11 -4.36
N THR A 35 14.03 0.30 -3.11
CA THR A 35 13.16 1.42 -2.74
C THR A 35 13.59 2.73 -3.40
N SER A 36 14.89 3.02 -3.40
CA SER A 36 15.44 4.29 -3.92
C SER A 36 15.57 4.31 -5.45
N GLU A 37 15.91 3.15 -6.05
CA GLU A 37 16.25 3.07 -7.48
C GLU A 37 15.05 2.71 -8.36
N VAL A 38 14.04 2.01 -7.79
CA VAL A 38 12.88 1.52 -8.53
C VAL A 38 11.58 2.10 -8.00
N GLN A 39 11.27 1.85 -6.72
CA GLN A 39 9.94 2.16 -6.20
C GLN A 39 9.67 3.64 -6.04
N LEU A 40 10.60 4.41 -5.50
CA LEU A 40 10.42 5.85 -5.31
C LEU A 40 10.37 6.63 -6.64
N PRO A 41 11.20 6.33 -7.67
CA PRO A 41 11.03 6.88 -9.00
C PRO A 41 9.66 6.54 -9.62
N PHE A 42 9.22 5.27 -9.55
CA PHE A 42 7.91 4.85 -10.02
C PHE A 42 6.77 5.58 -9.28
N TYR A 43 6.87 5.70 -7.96
CA TYR A 43 5.89 6.45 -7.16
C TYR A 43 5.79 7.91 -7.62
N ARG A 44 6.93 8.58 -7.82
CA ARG A 44 6.98 9.99 -8.28
C ARG A 44 6.39 10.18 -9.66
N GLN A 45 6.60 9.22 -10.56
CA GLN A 45 6.11 9.28 -11.94
C GLN A 45 4.57 9.26 -12.00
N HIS A 46 3.92 8.51 -11.11
CA HIS A 46 2.47 8.30 -11.12
C HIS A 46 1.72 9.19 -10.11
N LEU A 47 2.46 9.96 -9.34
CA LEU A 47 1.91 10.84 -8.33
C LEU A 47 1.26 12.08 -8.96
N SER A 48 0.08 12.44 -8.48
CA SER A 48 -0.62 13.68 -8.85
C SER A 48 -0.78 14.62 -7.66
N SER A 49 -1.15 15.87 -7.93
CA SER A 49 -1.30 16.90 -6.89
C SER A 49 -2.38 16.61 -5.86
N ARG A 50 -3.50 15.96 -6.27
CA ARG A 50 -4.56 15.48 -5.39
C ARG A 50 -4.37 13.99 -5.19
N HIS A 51 -3.80 13.59 -4.07
CA HIS A 51 -3.34 12.24 -3.81
C HIS A 51 -3.94 11.62 -2.56
N LEU A 52 -4.34 10.35 -2.68
CA LEU A 52 -4.74 9.50 -1.56
C LEU A 52 -3.72 8.38 -1.37
N GLU A 53 -3.10 8.34 -0.21
CA GLU A 53 -2.22 7.26 0.23
C GLU A 53 -3.02 6.27 1.08
N ILE A 54 -3.22 5.06 0.59
CA ILE A 54 -3.90 3.98 1.31
C ILE A 54 -2.86 3.05 1.93
N GLY A 55 -3.03 2.76 3.23
CA GLY A 55 -2.03 2.06 4.01
C GLY A 55 -0.81 2.93 4.24
N ALA A 56 -1.04 4.12 4.80
CA ALA A 56 -0.03 5.17 4.94
C ALA A 56 1.25 4.72 5.68
N GLY A 57 1.16 3.69 6.52
CA GLY A 57 2.28 3.16 7.29
C GLY A 57 3.03 4.27 8.02
N THR A 58 4.29 4.50 7.65
CA THR A 58 5.11 5.58 8.21
C THR A 58 5.24 6.80 7.29
N GLY A 59 4.50 6.84 6.20
CA GLY A 59 4.51 7.96 5.26
C GLY A 59 5.82 8.11 4.47
N TYR A 60 6.54 7.01 4.25
CA TYR A 60 7.85 7.07 3.59
C TYR A 60 7.77 7.69 2.19
N TYR A 61 6.91 7.16 1.31
CA TYR A 61 6.82 7.60 -0.08
C TYR A 61 6.35 9.06 -0.22
N PRO A 62 5.20 9.46 0.34
CA PRO A 62 4.74 10.84 0.21
C PRO A 62 5.68 11.86 0.87
N ARG A 63 6.43 11.47 1.93
CA ARG A 63 7.45 12.34 2.53
C ARG A 63 8.50 12.78 1.51
N HIS A 64 8.92 11.87 0.61
CA HIS A 64 9.97 12.12 -0.37
C HIS A 64 9.47 12.78 -1.67
N CYS A 65 8.20 13.21 -1.71
CA CYS A 65 7.58 13.84 -2.86
C CYS A 65 7.07 15.23 -2.48
N MET A 66 7.49 16.26 -3.21
CA MET A 66 7.14 17.65 -2.88
C MET A 66 5.91 18.18 -3.66
N ASN A 67 5.52 17.51 -4.74
CA ASN A 67 4.51 17.99 -5.68
C ASN A 67 3.06 17.59 -5.31
N ILE A 68 2.80 17.33 -4.04
CA ILE A 68 1.46 16.99 -3.55
C ILE A 68 0.86 18.24 -2.88
N SER A 69 -0.19 18.80 -3.46
CA SER A 69 -0.90 19.95 -2.88
C SER A 69 -2.02 19.54 -1.94
N GLN A 70 -2.62 18.38 -2.17
CA GLN A 70 -3.70 17.82 -1.33
C GLN A 70 -3.41 16.34 -1.07
N LEU A 71 -2.70 16.07 0.01
CA LEU A 71 -2.42 14.72 0.49
C LEU A 71 -3.44 14.30 1.53
N THR A 72 -4.12 13.19 1.30
CA THR A 72 -4.93 12.49 2.30
C THR A 72 -4.27 11.16 2.62
N LEU A 73 -4.16 10.85 3.91
CA LEU A 73 -3.65 9.57 4.40
C LEU A 73 -4.83 8.73 4.89
N LEU A 74 -4.92 7.49 4.43
CA LEU A 74 -5.92 6.52 4.87
C LEU A 74 -5.22 5.28 5.41
N ASP A 75 -5.57 4.88 6.62
CA ASP A 75 -5.06 3.66 7.25
C ASP A 75 -6.09 3.18 8.30
N LEU A 76 -6.15 1.89 8.53
CA LEU A 76 -6.96 1.33 9.61
C LEU A 76 -6.31 1.58 10.98
N ASN A 77 -4.98 1.64 11.01
CA ASN A 77 -4.19 1.83 12.22
C ASN A 77 -3.93 3.31 12.49
N THR A 78 -4.51 3.82 13.58
CA THR A 78 -4.34 5.21 14.02
C THR A 78 -2.88 5.57 14.31
N GLU A 79 -2.07 4.62 14.82
CA GLU A 79 -0.64 4.85 15.07
C GLU A 79 0.13 5.07 13.76
N CYS A 80 -0.21 4.34 12.69
CA CYS A 80 0.36 4.56 11.37
C CYS A 80 0.03 5.97 10.87
N LEU A 81 -1.23 6.41 10.97
CA LEU A 81 -1.63 7.77 10.60
C LEU A 81 -0.87 8.84 11.38
N PHE A 82 -0.72 8.65 12.69
CA PHE A 82 0.03 9.58 13.54
C PHE A 82 1.51 9.66 13.15
N GLN A 83 2.16 8.52 12.95
CA GLN A 83 3.58 8.47 12.54
C GLN A 83 3.79 9.06 11.15
N ALA A 84 2.91 8.74 10.19
CA ALA A 84 2.96 9.32 8.85
C ALA A 84 2.79 10.85 8.89
N LEU A 85 1.79 11.35 9.61
CA LEU A 85 1.54 12.77 9.78
C LEU A 85 2.76 13.51 10.37
N ARG A 86 3.34 12.97 11.43
CA ARG A 86 4.57 13.54 12.05
C ARG A 86 5.74 13.56 11.08
N ARG A 87 5.94 12.48 10.33
CA ARG A 87 7.10 12.32 9.45
C ARG A 87 7.01 13.15 8.17
N ILE A 88 5.82 13.28 7.61
CA ILE A 88 5.54 14.08 6.41
C ILE A 88 5.51 15.57 6.76
N GLY A 89 4.99 15.91 7.92
CA GLY A 89 4.72 17.27 8.40
C GLY A 89 3.25 17.64 8.26
N PRO A 90 2.61 18.11 9.35
CA PRO A 90 1.16 18.42 9.36
C PRO A 90 0.73 19.41 8.29
N ALA A 91 1.57 20.40 7.97
CA ALA A 91 1.27 21.40 6.93
C ALA A 91 1.12 20.82 5.51
N ARG A 92 1.63 19.61 5.27
CA ARG A 92 1.57 18.92 3.97
C ARG A 92 0.42 17.92 3.86
N VAL A 93 -0.21 17.56 4.96
CA VAL A 93 -1.29 16.58 5.00
C VAL A 93 -2.62 17.29 5.16
N LYS A 94 -3.48 17.17 4.15
CA LYS A 94 -4.81 17.79 4.13
C LYS A 94 -5.77 17.11 5.12
N ALA A 95 -5.73 15.77 5.17
CA ALA A 95 -6.58 14.97 6.03
C ALA A 95 -5.93 13.63 6.38
N THR A 96 -6.32 13.09 7.53
CA THR A 96 -6.08 11.70 7.92
C THR A 96 -7.42 11.01 8.11
N VAL A 97 -7.59 9.82 7.55
CA VAL A 97 -8.85 9.08 7.58
C VAL A 97 -8.56 7.68 8.14
N ARG A 98 -9.14 7.37 9.29
CA ARG A 98 -9.14 6.00 9.79
C ARG A 98 -10.27 5.24 9.11
N HIS A 99 -9.93 4.28 8.24
CA HIS A 99 -10.93 3.54 7.49
C HIS A 99 -10.44 2.14 7.13
N ASP A 100 -11.35 1.18 7.10
CA ASP A 100 -11.09 -0.18 6.62
C ASP A 100 -11.34 -0.24 5.10
N ILE A 101 -10.31 -0.59 4.34
CA ILE A 101 -10.38 -0.68 2.87
C ILE A 101 -11.40 -1.72 2.37
N PHE A 102 -11.78 -2.69 3.20
CA PHE A 102 -12.82 -3.66 2.86
C PHE A 102 -14.23 -3.08 2.90
N LEU A 103 -14.42 -1.91 3.51
CA LEU A 103 -15.69 -1.20 3.56
C LEU A 103 -15.81 -0.17 2.43
N PRO A 104 -17.03 0.12 1.93
CA PRO A 104 -17.24 1.22 0.99
C PRO A 104 -16.66 2.54 1.54
N PHE A 105 -16.01 3.31 0.67
CA PHE A 105 -15.41 4.57 1.10
C PHE A 105 -16.49 5.60 1.47
N PRO A 106 -16.23 6.47 2.48
CA PRO A 106 -17.11 7.57 2.81
C PRO A 106 -17.31 8.51 1.62
N GLU A 107 -18.53 9.00 1.38
CA GLU A 107 -18.88 9.85 0.24
C GLU A 107 -17.99 11.08 0.08
N HIS A 108 -17.51 11.65 1.19
CA HIS A 108 -16.61 12.80 1.15
C HIS A 108 -15.24 12.50 0.53
N LEU A 109 -14.88 11.23 0.29
CA LEU A 109 -13.67 10.82 -0.42
C LEU A 109 -13.93 10.50 -1.90
N HIS A 110 -15.19 10.34 -2.33
CA HIS A 110 -15.50 9.90 -3.68
C HIS A 110 -15.08 10.91 -4.75
N GLN A 111 -14.47 10.41 -5.83
CA GLN A 111 -14.10 11.15 -7.03
C GLN A 111 -13.25 12.42 -6.78
N ARG A 112 -12.38 12.37 -5.77
CA ARG A 112 -11.61 13.54 -5.35
C ARG A 112 -10.14 13.50 -5.74
N TYR A 113 -9.60 12.30 -6.00
CA TYR A 113 -8.17 12.12 -6.16
C TYR A 113 -7.80 11.79 -7.60
N ASN A 114 -6.77 12.45 -8.11
CA ASN A 114 -6.20 12.15 -9.40
C ASN A 114 -5.23 10.97 -9.34
N SER A 115 -4.71 10.67 -8.15
CA SER A 115 -3.92 9.46 -7.93
C SER A 115 -4.22 8.82 -6.58
N VAL A 116 -4.26 7.49 -6.56
CA VAL A 116 -4.42 6.65 -5.37
C VAL A 116 -3.27 5.66 -5.35
N ALA A 117 -2.54 5.59 -4.24
CA ALA A 117 -1.45 4.63 -4.07
C ALA A 117 -1.79 3.56 -3.03
N LEU A 118 -1.37 2.32 -3.32
CA LEU A 118 -1.38 1.18 -2.41
C LEU A 118 0.02 0.54 -2.39
N TYR A 119 0.91 1.04 -1.53
CA TYR A 119 2.26 0.50 -1.40
C TYR A 119 2.36 -0.46 -0.23
N TYR A 120 2.65 -1.73 -0.53
CA TYR A 120 2.79 -2.81 0.47
C TYR A 120 1.54 -3.07 1.31
N VAL A 121 0.35 -2.89 0.72
CA VAL A 121 -0.94 -3.11 1.37
C VAL A 121 -1.51 -4.50 1.06
N LEU A 122 -1.64 -4.84 -0.23
CA LEU A 122 -2.43 -6.00 -0.67
C LEU A 122 -1.95 -7.34 -0.07
N HIS A 123 -0.65 -7.57 0.01
CA HIS A 123 -0.11 -8.81 0.58
C HIS A 123 -0.31 -8.94 2.10
N CYS A 124 -0.67 -7.84 2.78
CA CYS A 124 -0.99 -7.81 4.20
C CYS A 124 -2.51 -7.85 4.48
N LEU A 125 -3.35 -7.70 3.44
CA LEU A 125 -4.80 -7.78 3.62
C LEU A 125 -5.22 -9.22 3.87
N ASN A 126 -5.83 -9.45 5.03
CA ASN A 126 -6.33 -10.77 5.41
C ASN A 126 -7.68 -11.03 4.77
N GLY A 127 -7.72 -11.93 3.80
CA GLY A 127 -8.94 -12.28 3.08
C GLY A 127 -8.67 -13.12 1.84
N SER A 128 -9.75 -13.53 1.18
CA SER A 128 -9.72 -14.24 -0.10
C SER A 128 -9.32 -13.30 -1.25
N ALA A 129 -9.15 -13.86 -2.44
CA ALA A 129 -8.94 -13.07 -3.66
C ALA A 129 -10.11 -12.12 -3.95
N GLU A 130 -11.35 -12.54 -3.66
CA GLU A 130 -12.55 -11.72 -3.78
C GLU A 130 -12.58 -10.57 -2.78
N ASP A 131 -12.13 -10.81 -1.55
CA ASP A 131 -12.01 -9.75 -0.54
C ASP A 131 -11.01 -8.69 -0.98
N LYS A 132 -9.85 -9.10 -1.48
CA LYS A 132 -8.82 -8.19 -2.02
C LYS A 132 -9.31 -7.43 -3.25
N PHE A 133 -10.07 -8.09 -4.12
CA PHE A 133 -10.74 -7.42 -5.24
C PHE A 133 -11.75 -6.37 -4.76
N THR A 134 -12.53 -6.69 -3.72
CA THR A 134 -13.45 -5.73 -3.10
C THR A 134 -12.71 -4.52 -2.54
N ALA A 135 -11.56 -4.72 -1.90
CA ALA A 135 -10.73 -3.63 -1.41
C ALA A 135 -10.22 -2.73 -2.55
N LEU A 136 -9.76 -3.32 -3.66
CA LEU A 136 -9.37 -2.57 -4.87
C LEU A 136 -10.56 -1.80 -5.45
N LYS A 137 -11.73 -2.43 -5.57
CA LYS A 137 -12.97 -1.80 -6.04
C LYS A 137 -13.39 -0.63 -5.14
N ASN A 138 -13.31 -0.76 -3.83
CA ASN A 138 -13.61 0.32 -2.92
C ASN A 138 -12.63 1.51 -3.12
N ALA A 139 -11.35 1.22 -3.30
CA ALA A 139 -10.34 2.25 -3.54
C ALA A 139 -10.59 3.05 -4.84
N THR A 140 -11.20 2.43 -5.88
CA THR A 140 -11.57 3.15 -7.12
C THR A 140 -12.61 4.24 -6.89
N GLN A 141 -13.46 4.13 -5.86
CA GLN A 141 -14.47 5.16 -5.55
C GLN A 141 -13.85 6.53 -5.28
N ALA A 142 -12.60 6.55 -4.80
CA ALA A 142 -11.88 7.78 -4.50
C ALA A 142 -11.32 8.49 -5.74
N LEU A 143 -11.14 7.75 -6.86
CA LEU A 143 -10.54 8.28 -8.08
C LEU A 143 -11.52 9.17 -8.87
N THR A 144 -10.98 10.23 -9.45
CA THR A 144 -11.65 10.96 -10.54
C THR A 144 -11.73 10.08 -11.79
N ALA A 145 -12.55 10.48 -12.78
CA ALA A 145 -12.76 9.70 -14.01
C ALA A 145 -11.45 9.36 -14.75
N ASP A 146 -10.49 10.29 -14.74
CA ASP A 146 -9.16 10.12 -15.35
C ASP A 146 -8.05 9.85 -14.32
N GLY A 147 -8.45 9.46 -13.11
CA GLY A 147 -7.53 9.19 -12.02
C GLY A 147 -6.80 7.85 -12.21
N ILE A 148 -5.59 7.76 -11.67
CA ILE A 148 -4.76 6.55 -11.73
C ILE A 148 -4.63 5.90 -10.36
N MET A 149 -4.67 4.56 -10.34
CA MET A 149 -4.28 3.76 -9.20
C MET A 149 -2.93 3.12 -9.47
N PHE A 150 -2.03 3.16 -8.50
CA PHE A 150 -0.72 2.56 -8.63
C PHE A 150 -0.22 2.03 -7.29
N GLY A 151 0.77 1.14 -7.32
CA GLY A 151 1.27 0.57 -6.07
C GLY A 151 2.33 -0.49 -6.26
N ALA A 152 2.67 -1.14 -5.15
CA ALA A 152 3.56 -2.28 -5.12
C ALA A 152 3.06 -3.31 -4.11
N THR A 153 3.13 -4.57 -4.49
CA THR A 153 2.81 -5.69 -3.59
C THR A 153 3.82 -6.83 -3.77
N ILE A 154 3.87 -7.73 -2.81
CA ILE A 154 4.73 -8.91 -2.86
C ILE A 154 3.91 -10.06 -3.40
N SER A 155 4.32 -10.60 -4.56
CA SER A 155 3.70 -11.78 -5.16
C SER A 155 3.82 -12.99 -4.23
N GLY A 156 2.78 -13.80 -4.18
CA GLY A 156 2.79 -15.09 -3.50
C GLY A 156 3.49 -16.21 -4.27
N GLU A 157 3.91 -15.96 -5.51
CA GLU A 157 4.52 -16.95 -6.41
C GLU A 157 5.99 -17.22 -6.02
N PRO A 158 6.34 -18.40 -5.45
CA PRO A 158 7.70 -18.65 -4.94
C PRO A 158 8.79 -18.60 -6.02
N GLN A 159 8.45 -18.91 -7.27
CA GLN A 159 9.39 -18.89 -8.40
C GLN A 159 9.87 -17.48 -8.77
N ARG A 160 9.14 -16.44 -8.38
CA ARG A 160 9.53 -15.04 -8.59
C ARG A 160 10.54 -14.54 -7.56
N HIS A 161 10.79 -15.32 -6.49
CA HIS A 161 11.66 -14.91 -5.39
C HIS A 161 12.96 -15.72 -5.36
N ASN A 162 14.03 -15.08 -4.91
CA ASN A 162 15.27 -15.77 -4.55
C ASN A 162 15.09 -16.57 -3.24
N LEU A 163 16.09 -17.34 -2.84
CA LEU A 163 16.03 -18.17 -1.63
C LEU A 163 15.68 -17.34 -0.38
N PHE A 164 16.30 -16.16 -0.22
CA PHE A 164 16.03 -15.27 0.92
C PHE A 164 14.58 -14.77 0.91
N GLY A 165 14.07 -14.34 -0.24
CA GLY A 165 12.67 -13.91 -0.39
C GLY A 165 11.68 -15.03 -0.07
N ARG A 166 11.94 -16.28 -0.52
CA ARG A 166 11.09 -17.43 -0.21
C ARG A 166 11.04 -17.74 1.29
N ILE A 167 12.19 -17.70 1.96
CA ILE A 167 12.28 -17.92 3.41
C ILE A 167 11.51 -16.81 4.13
N LEU A 168 11.74 -15.55 3.75
CA LEU A 168 11.08 -14.41 4.36
C LEU A 168 9.57 -14.45 4.16
N MET A 169 9.10 -14.74 2.93
CA MET A 169 7.67 -14.89 2.62
C MET A 169 7.03 -15.99 3.48
N LYS A 170 7.70 -17.16 3.63
CA LYS A 170 7.22 -18.24 4.50
C LYS A 170 7.09 -17.81 5.96
N VAL A 171 8.11 -17.10 6.49
CA VAL A 171 8.09 -16.60 7.87
C VAL A 171 6.99 -15.56 8.07
N MET A 172 6.81 -14.62 7.14
CA MET A 172 5.81 -13.56 7.25
C MET A 172 4.38 -14.11 7.16
N ASN A 173 4.13 -15.08 6.28
CA ASN A 173 2.84 -15.76 6.21
C ASN A 173 2.58 -16.61 7.47
N HIS A 174 3.59 -17.34 7.99
CA HIS A 174 3.44 -18.11 9.22
C HIS A 174 3.08 -17.23 10.43
N LYS A 175 3.62 -16.01 10.47
CA LYS A 175 3.29 -15.02 11.51
C LYS A 175 1.96 -14.30 11.28
N GLY A 176 1.25 -14.57 10.18
CA GLY A 176 0.02 -13.86 9.81
C GLY A 176 0.21 -12.39 9.44
N ILE A 177 1.46 -11.98 9.13
CA ILE A 177 1.76 -10.61 8.67
C ILE A 177 1.44 -10.50 7.18
N PHE A 178 1.75 -11.54 6.39
CA PHE A 178 1.33 -11.68 5.01
C PHE A 178 0.22 -12.73 4.89
N THR A 179 -0.64 -12.55 3.88
CA THR A 179 -1.69 -13.48 3.50
C THR A 179 -1.75 -13.60 1.98
N ASN A 180 -0.60 -13.76 1.35
CA ASN A 180 -0.41 -13.59 -0.09
C ASN A 180 -0.03 -14.87 -0.84
N TYR A 181 -0.14 -16.06 -0.26
CA TYR A 181 0.25 -17.31 -0.95
C TYR A 181 -0.48 -17.54 -2.28
N HIS A 182 -1.67 -16.99 -2.44
CA HIS A 182 -2.49 -17.11 -3.65
C HIS A 182 -2.43 -15.85 -4.53
N ASP A 183 -1.67 -14.84 -4.13
CA ASP A 183 -1.55 -13.60 -4.90
C ASP A 183 -0.55 -13.80 -6.04
N SER A 184 -1.01 -13.70 -7.28
CA SER A 184 -0.16 -13.74 -8.47
C SER A 184 -0.30 -12.46 -9.30
N ALA A 185 0.70 -12.19 -10.14
CA ALA A 185 0.63 -11.05 -11.05
C ALA A 185 -0.56 -11.20 -12.03
N ALA A 186 -0.78 -12.41 -12.56
CA ALA A 186 -1.88 -12.67 -13.48
C ALA A 186 -3.26 -12.47 -12.83
N LEU A 187 -3.42 -12.87 -11.56
CA LEU A 187 -4.66 -12.62 -10.82
C LEU A 187 -4.88 -11.12 -10.62
N LEU A 188 -3.86 -10.40 -10.18
CA LEU A 188 -3.93 -8.95 -9.97
C LEU A 188 -4.25 -8.22 -11.28
N GLU A 189 -3.59 -8.57 -12.38
CA GLU A 189 -3.85 -8.01 -13.70
C GLU A 189 -5.31 -8.25 -14.14
N SER A 190 -5.81 -9.47 -13.98
CA SER A 190 -7.21 -9.83 -14.28
C SER A 190 -8.21 -9.04 -13.43
N GLN A 191 -7.93 -8.84 -12.14
CA GLN A 191 -8.78 -8.06 -11.24
C GLN A 191 -8.78 -6.57 -11.60
N LEU A 192 -7.61 -6.01 -11.85
CA LEU A 192 -7.47 -4.61 -12.25
C LEU A 192 -8.10 -4.34 -13.62
N GLY A 193 -8.01 -5.28 -14.57
CA GLY A 193 -8.65 -5.19 -15.89
C GLY A 193 -10.18 -5.13 -15.86
N GLN A 194 -10.82 -5.54 -14.74
CA GLN A 194 -12.26 -5.35 -14.54
C GLN A 194 -12.60 -3.94 -14.01
N LEU A 195 -11.61 -3.20 -13.50
CA LEU A 195 -11.81 -1.89 -12.86
C LEU A 195 -11.29 -0.73 -13.72
N PHE A 196 -10.29 -0.98 -14.57
CA PHE A 196 -9.57 0.04 -15.34
C PHE A 196 -9.52 -0.32 -16.82
N ARG A 197 -9.46 0.71 -17.68
CA ARG A 197 -9.31 0.55 -19.13
C ARG A 197 -7.92 0.09 -19.55
N GLU A 198 -6.91 0.58 -18.82
CA GLU A 198 -5.50 0.27 -19.07
C GLU A 198 -4.87 -0.22 -17.78
N VAL A 199 -4.16 -1.33 -17.86
CA VAL A 199 -3.50 -1.99 -16.71
C VAL A 199 -2.10 -2.41 -17.14
N THR A 200 -1.13 -2.17 -16.25
CA THR A 200 0.23 -2.72 -16.37
C THR A 200 0.63 -3.31 -15.01
N VAL A 201 1.03 -4.58 -14.98
CA VAL A 201 1.45 -5.31 -13.78
C VAL A 201 2.84 -5.90 -13.96
#